data_90db8a1f480b4befc38dda16ec67d715
#
_entry.id   90db8a1f480b4befc38dda16ec67d715
#
_cell.length_a   1.000
_cell.length_b   1.000
_cell.length_c   1.000
_cell.angle_alpha   90.00
_cell.angle_beta   90.00
_cell.angle_gamma   90.00
#
_symmetry.space_group_name_H-M   'P 1'
#
loop_
_entity.id
_entity.type
_entity.pdbx_description
1 polymer ?
#
loop_
_entity_poly.entity_id
_entity_poly.type
_entity_poly.pdbx_seq_one_letter_code
_entity_poly.pdbx_strand_id
1 'polypeptide(L)'
;MNPAELTLIVAAGGRSTRMGTDKRFLPLDGEPLLARTLRKGSAAGFRSIVLAAEGERSDLAALAEEYGAYLVTDELPAQGPAAAIAAGLAAAKTEWALVLSGDMPFYDFELVRALLPEATGDTQVVLPTISGYWQPLAALYRRDAGGAFGTAIARGDRKLGIILRELTVKELPLTVDAGIFFNVNTPASYQLALGRLANEHRTKPILSVAAPASGTGKTTFIEKLIPLLAARGVRCAVIKSDSHGFNLDTAGKDTARFTAAGAEAVAVSSPDGYFIQQKTKTRQDFQNLIANIIPNSVDLYITESRSRGVLPTFMLDRGLGMPEIDERVAACFAKERSIDTDVLTFDLDDTDTAVRLALFLMGRPLYGADSEMFLTM
;
A
#
# COMPACT_ATOMS: atom_id res chain seq x y z
N MET A 1 5.92 -24.65 -17.25
CA MET A 1 6.52 -23.32 -17.47
C MET A 1 6.98 -22.72 -16.16
N ASN A 2 8.00 -21.89 -16.20
CA ASN A 2 8.50 -21.12 -15.05
C ASN A 2 8.76 -19.66 -15.50
N PRO A 3 9.03 -18.70 -14.60
CA PRO A 3 9.24 -17.29 -14.97
C PRO A 3 10.30 -17.04 -16.05
N ALA A 4 11.34 -17.88 -16.13
CA ALA A 4 12.39 -17.73 -17.14
C ALA A 4 11.93 -18.09 -18.57
N GLU A 5 10.79 -18.77 -18.71
CA GLU A 5 10.16 -19.17 -19.99
C GLU A 5 9.08 -18.17 -20.42
N LEU A 6 8.87 -17.10 -19.63
CA LEU A 6 7.90 -16.04 -19.89
C LEU A 6 8.61 -14.73 -20.23
N THR A 7 7.95 -13.88 -21.00
CA THR A 7 8.28 -12.45 -21.07
C THR A 7 7.48 -11.70 -20.00
N LEU A 8 8.16 -10.86 -19.19
CA LEU A 8 7.48 -9.88 -18.37
C LEU A 8 7.27 -8.59 -19.20
N ILE A 9 6.03 -8.20 -19.42
CA ILE A 9 5.68 -6.92 -20.06
C ILE A 9 5.25 -5.97 -18.96
N VAL A 10 6.05 -4.93 -18.70
CA VAL A 10 5.71 -3.88 -17.75
C VAL A 10 5.07 -2.73 -18.51
N ALA A 11 3.76 -2.55 -18.32
CA ALA A 11 3.01 -1.45 -18.90
C ALA A 11 3.27 -0.15 -18.12
N ALA A 12 4.06 0.74 -18.69
CA ALA A 12 4.44 2.03 -18.11
C ALA A 12 3.83 3.22 -18.91
N GLY A 13 2.74 2.98 -19.61
CA GLY A 13 1.99 3.99 -20.37
C GLY A 13 1.11 4.83 -19.45
N GLY A 14 0.81 6.06 -19.92
CA GLY A 14 -0.12 6.98 -19.30
C GLY A 14 0.54 8.26 -18.76
N ARG A 15 -0.10 9.39 -19.09
CA ARG A 15 0.29 10.70 -18.58
C ARG A 15 -0.16 10.82 -17.13
N SER A 16 0.77 11.02 -16.21
CA SER A 16 0.50 11.18 -14.76
C SER A 16 -0.17 12.54 -14.45
N THR A 17 -1.24 12.89 -15.17
CA THR A 17 -1.87 14.21 -15.08
C THR A 17 -2.43 14.53 -13.70
N ARG A 18 -2.81 13.50 -12.94
CA ARG A 18 -3.34 13.64 -11.56
C ARG A 18 -2.26 13.78 -10.51
N MET A 19 -1.01 13.43 -10.83
CA MET A 19 0.12 13.44 -9.90
C MET A 19 0.93 14.74 -9.96
N GLY A 20 0.72 15.59 -11.00
CA GLY A 20 1.54 16.80 -11.25
C GLY A 20 2.99 16.50 -11.66
N THR A 21 3.45 15.27 -11.44
CA THR A 21 4.78 14.76 -11.81
C THR A 21 4.66 13.38 -12.43
N ASP A 22 5.74 12.92 -13.06
CA ASP A 22 5.76 11.57 -13.63
C ASP A 22 5.84 10.52 -12.53
N LYS A 23 4.73 9.82 -12.27
CA LYS A 23 4.63 8.82 -11.20
C LYS A 23 5.64 7.67 -11.32
N ARG A 24 6.12 7.38 -12.54
CA ARG A 24 7.09 6.30 -12.79
C ARG A 24 8.41 6.51 -12.05
N PHE A 25 8.77 7.78 -11.83
CA PHE A 25 10.00 8.21 -11.17
C PHE A 25 9.79 8.67 -9.72
N LEU A 26 8.57 8.58 -9.18
CA LEU A 26 8.35 8.91 -7.78
C LEU A 26 9.18 8.00 -6.88
N PRO A 27 9.92 8.56 -5.92
CA PRO A 27 10.75 7.78 -5.03
C PRO A 27 9.89 6.94 -4.09
N LEU A 28 10.05 5.62 -4.16
CA LEU A 28 9.38 4.69 -3.28
C LEU A 28 10.46 3.78 -2.67
N ASP A 29 10.75 3.99 -1.38
CA ASP A 29 11.79 3.26 -0.67
C ASP A 29 13.21 3.45 -1.27
N GLY A 30 13.53 4.69 -1.66
CA GLY A 30 14.84 5.06 -2.21
C GLY A 30 15.06 4.68 -3.68
N GLU A 31 14.09 4.04 -4.33
CA GLU A 31 14.13 3.72 -5.76
C GLU A 31 12.90 4.30 -6.51
N PRO A 32 12.97 4.59 -7.82
CA PRO A 32 11.79 4.96 -8.60
C PRO A 32 10.72 3.86 -8.56
N LEU A 33 9.44 4.25 -8.53
CA LEU A 33 8.30 3.32 -8.51
C LEU A 33 8.40 2.24 -9.62
N LEU A 34 8.74 2.65 -10.85
CA LEU A 34 8.89 1.74 -11.97
C LEU A 34 10.11 0.82 -11.83
N ALA A 35 11.21 1.32 -11.30
CA ALA A 35 12.43 0.55 -11.03
C ALA A 35 12.15 -0.63 -10.09
N ARG A 36 11.35 -0.38 -9.05
CA ARG A 36 10.92 -1.43 -8.10
C ARG A 36 10.25 -2.62 -8.81
N THR A 37 9.36 -2.33 -9.76
CA THR A 37 8.67 -3.38 -10.54
C THR A 37 9.66 -4.16 -11.41
N LEU A 38 10.55 -3.47 -12.12
CA LEU A 38 11.58 -4.11 -12.95
C LEU A 38 12.54 -4.97 -12.13
N ARG A 39 13.05 -4.45 -11.02
CA ARG A 39 13.94 -5.17 -10.09
C ARG A 39 13.28 -6.42 -9.52
N LYS A 40 12.03 -6.31 -9.05
CA LYS A 40 11.27 -7.46 -8.52
C LYS A 40 11.03 -8.52 -9.59
N GLY A 41 10.72 -8.10 -10.83
CA GLY A 41 10.55 -9.02 -11.96
C GLY A 41 11.86 -9.77 -12.30
N SER A 42 12.97 -9.07 -12.35
CA SER A 42 14.29 -9.68 -12.55
C SER A 42 14.61 -10.67 -11.42
N ALA A 43 14.39 -10.27 -10.15
CA ALA A 43 14.61 -11.14 -8.99
C ALA A 43 13.69 -12.38 -8.98
N ALA A 44 12.48 -12.29 -9.55
CA ALA A 44 11.56 -13.42 -9.71
C ALA A 44 11.98 -14.40 -10.83
N GLY A 45 13.06 -14.11 -11.56
CA GLY A 45 13.65 -15.00 -12.55
C GLY A 45 13.21 -14.76 -13.99
N PHE A 46 12.51 -13.66 -14.28
CA PHE A 46 12.21 -13.29 -15.67
C PHE A 46 13.49 -12.89 -16.40
N ARG A 47 13.79 -13.56 -17.51
CA ARG A 47 14.97 -13.31 -18.36
C ARG A 47 14.68 -12.40 -19.54
N SER A 48 13.41 -12.26 -19.92
CA SER A 48 12.93 -11.37 -20.96
C SER A 48 11.98 -10.37 -20.34
N ILE A 49 12.40 -9.11 -20.24
CA ILE A 49 11.60 -8.02 -19.71
C ILE A 49 11.40 -6.98 -20.80
N VAL A 50 10.16 -6.63 -21.08
CA VAL A 50 9.77 -5.58 -22.03
C VAL A 50 9.15 -4.43 -21.25
N LEU A 51 9.73 -3.24 -21.35
CA LEU A 51 9.13 -2.03 -20.85
C LEU A 51 8.33 -1.36 -21.97
N ALA A 52 7.00 -1.41 -21.88
CA ALA A 52 6.11 -0.79 -22.86
C ALA A 52 5.66 0.60 -22.37
N ALA A 53 6.08 1.65 -23.07
CA ALA A 53 5.83 3.03 -22.64
C ALA A 53 5.37 3.90 -23.81
N GLU A 54 4.72 5.03 -23.49
CA GLU A 54 4.28 6.05 -24.45
C GLU A 54 5.44 7.02 -24.76
N GLY A 55 5.75 7.17 -26.04
CA GLY A 55 6.73 8.14 -26.56
C GLY A 55 8.20 7.80 -26.26
N GLU A 56 9.11 8.42 -27.01
CA GLU A 56 10.55 8.29 -26.77
C GLU A 56 10.98 9.15 -25.57
N ARG A 57 11.65 8.50 -24.59
CA ARG A 57 12.17 9.18 -23.39
C ARG A 57 13.50 8.57 -22.99
N SER A 58 14.52 9.42 -22.92
CA SER A 58 15.88 9.00 -22.57
C SER A 58 15.97 8.45 -21.14
N ASP A 59 15.18 8.98 -20.21
CA ASP A 59 15.12 8.53 -18.82
C ASP A 59 14.53 7.11 -18.68
N LEU A 60 13.52 6.76 -19.50
CA LEU A 60 12.97 5.41 -19.54
C LEU A 60 13.94 4.43 -20.24
N ALA A 61 14.66 4.90 -21.26
CA ALA A 61 15.67 4.08 -21.91
C ALA A 61 16.82 3.73 -20.95
N ALA A 62 17.31 4.72 -20.20
CA ALA A 62 18.33 4.49 -19.18
C ALA A 62 17.86 3.52 -18.09
N LEU A 63 16.61 3.68 -17.62
CA LEU A 63 16.04 2.77 -16.64
C LEU A 63 15.88 1.34 -17.18
N ALA A 64 15.42 1.19 -18.42
CA ALA A 64 15.29 -0.11 -19.07
C ALA A 64 16.65 -0.81 -19.19
N GLU A 65 17.69 -0.08 -19.62
CA GLU A 65 19.06 -0.59 -19.73
C GLU A 65 19.61 -1.05 -18.37
N GLU A 66 19.43 -0.26 -17.31
CA GLU A 66 19.86 -0.58 -15.95
C GLU A 66 19.33 -1.93 -15.46
N TYR A 67 18.06 -2.23 -15.79
CA TYR A 67 17.41 -3.47 -15.35
C TYR A 67 17.36 -4.57 -16.43
N GLY A 68 18.12 -4.39 -17.53
CA GLY A 68 18.17 -5.37 -18.62
C GLY A 68 16.83 -5.55 -19.34
N ALA A 69 15.96 -4.56 -19.31
CA ALA A 69 14.69 -4.56 -19.99
C ALA A 69 14.83 -3.99 -21.41
N TYR A 70 13.99 -4.47 -22.33
CA TYR A 70 13.89 -3.93 -23.68
C TYR A 70 12.78 -2.88 -23.75
N LEU A 71 13.13 -1.62 -23.99
CA LEU A 71 12.15 -0.54 -24.14
C LEU A 71 11.43 -0.65 -25.50
N VAL A 72 10.11 -0.67 -25.46
CA VAL A 72 9.24 -0.56 -26.62
C VAL A 72 8.39 0.69 -26.47
N THR A 73 8.45 1.58 -27.44
CA THR A 73 7.64 2.80 -27.42
C THR A 73 6.40 2.63 -28.30
N ASP A 74 5.26 3.05 -27.77
CA ASP A 74 4.03 3.18 -28.54
C ASP A 74 4.08 4.51 -29.33
N GLU A 75 4.02 4.40 -30.65
CA GLU A 75 4.03 5.58 -31.54
C GLU A 75 2.70 6.35 -31.53
N LEU A 76 1.62 5.74 -31.02
CA LEU A 76 0.29 6.33 -31.00
C LEU A 76 -0.01 6.90 -29.60
N PRO A 77 0.04 8.22 -29.39
CA PRO A 77 -0.17 8.80 -28.08
C PRO A 77 -1.59 8.58 -27.57
N ALA A 78 -1.72 8.43 -26.24
CA ALA A 78 -2.99 8.36 -25.51
C ALA A 78 -3.88 7.15 -25.80
N GLN A 79 -3.32 6.00 -26.18
CA GLN A 79 -4.07 4.76 -26.39
C GLN A 79 -4.25 3.92 -25.11
N GLY A 80 -3.62 4.32 -24.01
CA GLY A 80 -3.77 3.69 -22.71
C GLY A 80 -3.10 2.30 -22.61
N PRO A 81 -3.52 1.47 -21.64
CA PRO A 81 -2.87 0.18 -21.39
C PRO A 81 -3.02 -0.84 -22.54
N ALA A 82 -4.03 -0.70 -23.40
CA ALA A 82 -4.22 -1.60 -24.53
C ALA A 82 -3.05 -1.52 -25.52
N ALA A 83 -2.54 -0.33 -25.79
CA ALA A 83 -1.40 -0.12 -26.67
C ALA A 83 -0.10 -0.70 -26.07
N ALA A 84 0.12 -0.51 -24.77
CA ALA A 84 1.26 -1.10 -24.08
C ALA A 84 1.23 -2.64 -24.15
N ILE A 85 0.05 -3.26 -24.02
CA ILE A 85 -0.12 -4.71 -24.18
C ILE A 85 0.20 -5.12 -25.61
N ALA A 86 -0.37 -4.45 -26.62
CA ALA A 86 -0.13 -4.76 -28.03
C ALA A 86 1.36 -4.69 -28.40
N ALA A 87 2.01 -3.59 -28.06
CA ALA A 87 3.43 -3.35 -28.32
C ALA A 87 4.32 -4.37 -27.58
N GLY A 88 4.00 -4.62 -26.31
CA GLY A 88 4.72 -5.58 -25.49
C GLY A 88 4.62 -7.01 -26.02
N LEU A 89 3.41 -7.46 -26.43
CA LEU A 89 3.20 -8.79 -27.01
C LEU A 89 3.88 -8.94 -28.38
N ALA A 90 3.92 -7.88 -29.19
CA ALA A 90 4.65 -7.89 -30.46
C ALA A 90 6.16 -8.06 -30.26
N ALA A 91 6.71 -7.46 -29.19
CA ALA A 91 8.12 -7.57 -28.83
C ALA A 91 8.49 -8.82 -28.01
N ALA A 92 7.50 -9.53 -27.47
CA ALA A 92 7.72 -10.71 -26.66
C ALA A 92 8.42 -11.82 -27.43
N LYS A 93 9.46 -12.42 -26.82
CA LYS A 93 10.24 -13.51 -27.41
C LYS A 93 9.70 -14.91 -27.05
N THR A 94 8.79 -14.97 -26.09
CA THR A 94 8.19 -16.20 -25.58
C THR A 94 6.74 -16.33 -26.03
N GLU A 95 6.18 -17.53 -25.97
CA GLU A 95 4.78 -17.78 -26.32
C GLU A 95 3.82 -17.08 -25.36
N TRP A 96 4.15 -17.07 -24.08
CA TRP A 96 3.37 -16.45 -23.02
C TRP A 96 4.11 -15.27 -22.40
N ALA A 97 3.36 -14.26 -22.00
CA ALA A 97 3.86 -13.11 -21.29
C ALA A 97 2.99 -12.80 -20.06
N LEU A 98 3.64 -12.41 -18.94
CA LEU A 98 2.98 -11.74 -17.85
C LEU A 98 2.90 -10.25 -18.19
N VAL A 99 1.70 -9.70 -18.30
CA VAL A 99 1.50 -8.25 -18.37
C VAL A 99 1.27 -7.73 -16.96
N LEU A 100 2.06 -6.74 -16.55
CA LEU A 100 1.98 -6.11 -15.24
C LEU A 100 1.98 -4.58 -15.39
N SER A 101 1.13 -3.88 -14.62
CA SER A 101 1.21 -2.43 -14.52
C SER A 101 2.46 -2.00 -13.77
N GLY A 102 3.17 -0.98 -14.28
CA GLY A 102 4.38 -0.45 -13.64
C GLY A 102 4.13 0.32 -12.35
N ASP A 103 2.87 0.51 -11.95
CA ASP A 103 2.45 1.23 -10.76
C ASP A 103 1.88 0.33 -9.64
N MET A 104 2.15 -0.98 -9.69
CA MET A 104 1.80 -1.97 -8.67
C MET A 104 3.02 -2.33 -7.79
N PRO A 105 3.42 -1.50 -6.83
CA PRO A 105 4.67 -1.69 -6.08
C PRO A 105 4.69 -2.93 -5.18
N PHE A 106 3.50 -3.43 -4.80
CA PHE A 106 3.36 -4.55 -3.88
C PHE A 106 3.08 -5.87 -4.60
N TYR A 107 3.02 -5.88 -5.94
CA TYR A 107 2.75 -7.11 -6.68
C TYR A 107 3.67 -8.25 -6.24
N ASP A 108 3.08 -9.42 -6.00
CA ASP A 108 3.79 -10.64 -5.65
C ASP A 108 3.92 -11.54 -6.88
N PHE A 109 5.14 -11.70 -7.38
CA PHE A 109 5.42 -12.52 -8.56
C PHE A 109 5.23 -14.03 -8.32
N GLU A 110 5.11 -14.49 -7.06
CA GLU A 110 4.73 -15.87 -6.76
C GLU A 110 3.33 -16.22 -7.30
N LEU A 111 2.47 -15.22 -7.48
CA LEU A 111 1.14 -15.39 -8.09
C LEU A 111 1.21 -16.02 -9.49
N VAL A 112 2.28 -15.77 -10.22
CA VAL A 112 2.50 -16.35 -11.57
C VAL A 112 2.42 -17.87 -11.55
N ARG A 113 2.86 -18.51 -10.46
CA ARG A 113 2.79 -19.96 -10.30
C ARG A 113 1.36 -20.51 -10.28
N ALA A 114 0.41 -19.71 -9.79
CA ALA A 114 -0.99 -20.09 -9.82
C ALA A 114 -1.62 -19.93 -11.22
N LEU A 115 -1.10 -19.02 -12.05
CA LEU A 115 -1.61 -18.74 -13.39
C LEU A 115 -1.10 -19.75 -14.43
N LEU A 116 0.14 -20.20 -14.29
CA LEU A 116 0.83 -21.02 -15.28
C LEU A 116 0.13 -22.34 -15.66
N PRO A 117 -0.50 -23.09 -14.75
CA PRO A 117 -1.20 -24.33 -15.09
C PRO A 117 -2.39 -24.12 -16.02
N GLU A 118 -2.97 -22.91 -16.04
CA GLU A 118 -4.14 -22.56 -16.86
C GLU A 118 -3.74 -22.06 -18.27
N ALA A 119 -2.45 -21.83 -18.50
CA ALA A 119 -1.90 -21.37 -19.79
C ALA A 119 -1.76 -22.55 -20.77
N THR A 120 -2.90 -23.13 -21.17
CA THR A 120 -2.96 -24.36 -22.00
C THR A 120 -4.02 -24.28 -23.07
N GLY A 121 -3.92 -25.17 -24.08
CA GLY A 121 -4.91 -25.34 -25.15
C GLY A 121 -5.15 -24.05 -25.94
N ASP A 122 -6.42 -23.72 -26.15
CA ASP A 122 -6.83 -22.55 -26.95
C ASP A 122 -6.86 -21.25 -26.10
N THR A 123 -6.54 -21.31 -24.79
CA THR A 123 -6.50 -20.13 -23.92
C THR A 123 -5.56 -19.09 -24.49
N GLN A 124 -6.04 -17.85 -24.60
CA GLN A 124 -5.23 -16.70 -25.02
C GLN A 124 -4.90 -15.79 -23.85
N VAL A 125 -5.75 -15.78 -22.80
CA VAL A 125 -5.54 -14.98 -21.61
C VAL A 125 -5.91 -15.81 -20.38
N VAL A 126 -5.00 -15.86 -19.39
CA VAL A 126 -5.33 -16.33 -18.04
C VAL A 126 -5.50 -15.09 -17.18
N LEU A 127 -6.76 -14.83 -16.81
CA LEU A 127 -7.19 -13.59 -16.18
C LEU A 127 -7.51 -13.80 -14.69
N PRO A 128 -6.67 -13.32 -13.76
CA PRO A 128 -7.01 -13.37 -12.35
C PRO A 128 -8.25 -12.53 -12.04
N THR A 129 -9.11 -13.06 -11.18
CA THR A 129 -10.22 -12.32 -10.60
C THR A 129 -10.14 -12.35 -9.08
N ILE A 130 -10.25 -11.17 -8.46
CA ILE A 130 -10.18 -10.99 -7.01
C ILE A 130 -11.47 -10.35 -6.56
N SER A 131 -12.22 -11.01 -5.69
CA SER A 131 -13.54 -10.52 -5.23
C SER A 131 -14.48 -10.13 -6.40
N GLY A 132 -14.36 -10.84 -7.54
CA GLY A 132 -15.15 -10.58 -8.76
C GLY A 132 -14.58 -9.49 -9.69
N TYR A 133 -13.50 -8.83 -9.32
CA TYR A 133 -12.83 -7.80 -10.15
C TYR A 133 -11.72 -8.41 -11.00
N TRP A 134 -11.78 -8.20 -12.30
CA TRP A 134 -10.74 -8.58 -13.25
C TRP A 134 -9.44 -7.82 -13.01
N GLN A 135 -8.31 -8.54 -13.14
CA GLN A 135 -6.97 -7.96 -13.04
C GLN A 135 -6.20 -8.05 -14.38
N PRO A 136 -6.62 -7.33 -15.41
CA PRO A 136 -6.05 -7.47 -16.74
C PRO A 136 -4.61 -6.97 -16.87
N LEU A 137 -4.15 -6.13 -15.94
CA LEU A 137 -2.77 -5.65 -15.85
C LEU A 137 -1.97 -6.42 -14.80
N ALA A 138 -2.37 -7.67 -14.52
CA ALA A 138 -1.63 -8.66 -13.74
C ALA A 138 -1.97 -10.08 -14.23
N ALA A 139 -2.04 -10.26 -15.56
CA ALA A 139 -2.55 -11.46 -16.22
C ALA A 139 -1.53 -12.05 -17.19
N LEU A 140 -1.66 -13.36 -17.48
CA LEU A 140 -0.89 -14.00 -18.56
C LEU A 140 -1.61 -13.82 -19.89
N TYR A 141 -0.86 -13.44 -20.91
CA TYR A 141 -1.32 -13.29 -22.28
C TYR A 141 -0.47 -14.17 -23.21
N ARG A 142 -1.12 -14.93 -24.08
CA ARG A 142 -0.45 -15.60 -25.18
C ARG A 142 -0.11 -14.56 -26.25
N ARG A 143 1.06 -14.67 -26.85
CA ARG A 143 1.58 -13.68 -27.80
C ARG A 143 0.64 -13.35 -28.96
N ASP A 144 -0.12 -14.34 -29.45
CA ASP A 144 -1.09 -14.15 -30.55
C ASP A 144 -2.29 -13.25 -30.16
N ALA A 145 -2.59 -13.08 -28.88
CA ALA A 145 -3.61 -12.13 -28.42
C ALA A 145 -3.30 -10.68 -28.85
N GLY A 146 -2.02 -10.36 -29.12
CA GLY A 146 -1.61 -9.03 -29.58
C GLY A 146 -2.33 -8.55 -30.84
N GLY A 147 -2.70 -9.44 -31.75
CA GLY A 147 -3.46 -9.13 -32.97
C GLY A 147 -4.84 -8.54 -32.66
N ALA A 148 -5.56 -9.07 -31.67
CA ALA A 148 -6.86 -8.55 -31.25
C ALA A 148 -6.74 -7.14 -30.65
N PHE A 149 -5.70 -6.90 -29.83
CA PHE A 149 -5.43 -5.56 -29.29
C PHE A 149 -5.16 -4.54 -30.42
N GLY A 150 -4.31 -4.87 -31.41
CA GLY A 150 -4.03 -4.00 -32.55
C GLY A 150 -5.29 -3.68 -33.36
N THR A 151 -6.13 -4.69 -33.62
CA THR A 151 -7.39 -4.54 -34.35
C THR A 151 -8.38 -3.65 -33.58
N ALA A 152 -8.52 -3.85 -32.27
CA ALA A 152 -9.41 -3.07 -31.44
C ALA A 152 -8.97 -1.60 -31.37
N ILE A 153 -7.68 -1.34 -31.21
CA ILE A 153 -7.11 0.02 -31.21
C ILE A 153 -7.39 0.73 -32.56
N ALA A 154 -7.23 0.02 -33.68
CA ALA A 154 -7.53 0.56 -35.01
C ALA A 154 -9.02 0.96 -35.18
N ARG A 155 -9.93 0.28 -34.48
CA ARG A 155 -11.37 0.62 -34.40
C ARG A 155 -11.69 1.74 -33.41
N GLY A 156 -10.72 2.18 -32.59
CA GLY A 156 -10.90 3.17 -31.54
C GLY A 156 -11.27 2.58 -30.16
N ASP A 157 -11.31 1.25 -30.02
CA ASP A 157 -11.59 0.57 -28.76
C ASP A 157 -10.32 0.53 -27.90
N ARG A 158 -10.41 1.08 -26.68
CA ARG A 158 -9.27 1.19 -25.73
C ARG A 158 -9.53 0.52 -24.41
N LYS A 159 -10.78 0.12 -24.15
CA LYS A 159 -11.20 -0.49 -22.90
C LYS A 159 -10.82 -1.97 -22.89
N LEU A 160 -9.94 -2.36 -21.96
CA LEU A 160 -9.48 -3.76 -21.86
C LEU A 160 -10.63 -4.74 -21.75
N GLY A 161 -11.68 -4.43 -20.98
CA GLY A 161 -12.86 -5.30 -20.85
C GLY A 161 -13.63 -5.54 -22.16
N ILE A 162 -13.55 -4.63 -23.16
CA ILE A 162 -14.14 -4.87 -24.49
C ILE A 162 -13.24 -5.81 -25.27
N ILE A 163 -11.94 -5.56 -25.31
CA ILE A 163 -10.96 -6.34 -26.07
C ILE A 163 -10.90 -7.79 -25.58
N LEU A 164 -10.91 -7.97 -24.27
CA LEU A 164 -10.85 -9.30 -23.64
C LEU A 164 -12.04 -10.19 -24.02
N ARG A 165 -13.22 -9.62 -24.32
CA ARG A 165 -14.38 -10.40 -24.77
C ARG A 165 -14.23 -10.98 -26.17
N GLU A 166 -13.26 -10.51 -26.95
CA GLU A 166 -12.93 -11.02 -28.29
C GLU A 166 -11.87 -12.14 -28.24
N LEU A 167 -11.35 -12.46 -27.04
CA LEU A 167 -10.30 -13.43 -26.81
C LEU A 167 -10.84 -14.66 -26.07
N THR A 168 -10.12 -15.77 -26.18
CA THR A 168 -10.38 -16.96 -25.36
C THR A 168 -9.75 -16.74 -23.97
N VAL A 169 -10.59 -16.27 -23.04
CA VAL A 169 -10.19 -15.92 -21.68
C VAL A 169 -10.51 -17.06 -20.71
N LYS A 170 -9.53 -17.50 -19.95
CA LYS A 170 -9.70 -18.34 -18.77
C LYS A 170 -9.69 -17.43 -17.55
N GLU A 171 -10.86 -17.18 -16.98
CA GLU A 171 -10.96 -16.49 -15.69
C GLU A 171 -10.51 -17.44 -14.57
N LEU A 172 -9.66 -16.93 -13.68
CA LEU A 172 -9.14 -17.67 -12.52
C LEU A 172 -9.46 -16.91 -11.24
N PRO A 173 -10.54 -17.31 -10.54
CA PRO A 173 -10.86 -16.75 -9.23
C PRO A 173 -9.77 -17.12 -8.21
N LEU A 174 -9.21 -16.11 -7.58
CA LEU A 174 -8.13 -16.28 -6.60
C LEU A 174 -8.55 -15.69 -5.25
N THR A 175 -8.15 -16.39 -4.19
CA THR A 175 -8.26 -15.91 -2.82
C THR A 175 -6.85 -15.55 -2.33
N VAL A 176 -6.41 -14.35 -2.68
CA VAL A 176 -5.09 -13.81 -2.34
C VAL A 176 -5.24 -12.40 -1.74
N ASP A 177 -4.17 -11.88 -1.16
CA ASP A 177 -4.14 -10.51 -0.66
C ASP A 177 -4.43 -9.51 -1.80
N ALA A 178 -5.54 -8.79 -1.71
CA ALA A 178 -5.87 -7.74 -2.68
C ALA A 178 -4.88 -6.57 -2.67
N GLY A 179 -4.17 -6.36 -1.58
CA GLY A 179 -3.16 -5.31 -1.46
C GLY A 179 -2.00 -5.46 -2.44
N ILE A 180 -1.77 -6.65 -3.02
CA ILE A 180 -0.76 -6.86 -4.06
C ILE A 180 -1.13 -6.21 -5.40
N PHE A 181 -2.43 -5.96 -5.64
CA PHE A 181 -2.94 -5.29 -6.84
C PHE A 181 -3.12 -3.78 -6.66
N PHE A 182 -2.70 -3.25 -5.52
CA PHE A 182 -2.79 -1.82 -5.24
C PHE A 182 -2.00 -0.99 -6.25
N ASN A 183 -2.66 0.03 -6.83
CA ASN A 183 -2.07 0.92 -7.83
C ASN A 183 -1.76 2.29 -7.26
N VAL A 184 -0.60 2.84 -7.60
CA VAL A 184 -0.22 4.22 -7.28
C VAL A 184 -0.63 5.12 -8.43
N ASN A 185 -1.84 5.69 -8.35
CA ASN A 185 -2.45 6.51 -9.41
C ASN A 185 -2.68 7.98 -9.02
N THR A 186 -2.66 8.26 -7.73
CA THR A 186 -2.95 9.59 -7.15
C THR A 186 -1.97 9.91 -6.03
N PRO A 187 -1.79 11.19 -5.65
CA PRO A 187 -1.00 11.55 -4.48
C PRO A 187 -1.44 10.78 -3.23
N ALA A 188 -2.75 10.61 -3.03
CA ALA A 188 -3.30 9.86 -1.91
C ALA A 188 -2.88 8.38 -1.91
N SER A 189 -2.95 7.69 -3.05
CA SER A 189 -2.47 6.29 -3.15
C SER A 189 -0.95 6.20 -2.96
N TYR A 190 -0.20 7.21 -3.37
CA TYR A 190 1.24 7.27 -3.10
C TYR A 190 1.54 7.41 -1.60
N GLN A 191 0.79 8.24 -0.88
CA GLN A 191 0.92 8.37 0.59
C GLN A 191 0.62 7.06 1.32
N LEU A 192 -0.39 6.32 0.88
CA LEU A 192 -0.66 4.98 1.41
C LEU A 192 0.50 4.01 1.15
N ALA A 193 1.08 4.03 -0.06
CA ALA A 193 2.22 3.20 -0.39
C ALA A 193 3.43 3.50 0.50
N LEU A 194 3.75 4.79 0.69
CA LEU A 194 4.82 5.23 1.61
C LEU A 194 4.57 4.75 3.05
N GLY A 195 3.33 4.88 3.53
CA GLY A 195 2.95 4.43 4.86
C GLY A 195 3.10 2.93 5.07
N ARG A 196 2.69 2.11 4.09
CA ARG A 196 2.87 0.66 4.11
C ARG A 196 4.34 0.28 4.13
N LEU A 197 5.16 0.86 3.24
CA LEU A 197 6.60 0.59 3.20
C LEU A 197 7.32 1.01 4.49
N ALA A 198 6.98 2.15 5.06
CA ALA A 198 7.54 2.57 6.34
C ALA A 198 7.26 1.52 7.44
N ASN A 199 6.11 0.86 7.40
CA ASN A 199 5.78 -0.21 8.34
C ASN A 199 6.46 -1.53 8.00
N GLU A 200 6.70 -1.86 6.72
CA GLU A 200 7.46 -3.04 6.30
C GLU A 200 8.90 -3.02 6.85
N HIS A 201 9.50 -1.84 6.99
CA HIS A 201 10.85 -1.67 7.56
C HIS A 201 10.90 -1.66 9.09
N ARG A 202 9.77 -1.69 9.77
CA ARG A 202 9.71 -1.69 11.22
C ARG A 202 9.60 -3.10 11.78
N THR A 203 10.17 -3.30 12.96
CA THR A 203 9.98 -4.55 13.71
C THR A 203 8.49 -4.82 13.99
N LYS A 204 7.72 -3.74 14.20
CA LYS A 204 6.26 -3.76 14.39
C LYS A 204 5.65 -2.54 13.70
N PRO A 205 4.51 -2.71 13.02
CA PRO A 205 3.78 -1.61 12.43
C PRO A 205 3.35 -0.56 13.46
N ILE A 206 3.35 0.71 13.04
CA ILE A 206 2.88 1.86 13.81
C ILE A 206 1.78 2.55 13.01
N LEU A 207 0.73 2.98 13.70
CA LEU A 207 -0.30 3.88 13.17
C LEU A 207 -0.44 5.06 14.13
N SER A 208 -0.19 6.26 13.65
CA SER A 208 -0.48 7.46 14.41
C SER A 208 -1.91 7.94 14.21
N VAL A 209 -2.55 8.37 15.29
CA VAL A 209 -3.81 9.12 15.24
C VAL A 209 -3.52 10.51 15.78
N ALA A 210 -3.62 11.51 14.90
CA ALA A 210 -3.30 12.90 15.22
C ALA A 210 -4.50 13.83 14.95
N ALA A 211 -4.47 15.00 15.59
CA ALA A 211 -5.47 16.05 15.36
C ALA A 211 -4.89 17.41 15.75
N PRO A 212 -5.35 18.52 15.13
CA PRO A 212 -4.84 19.86 15.38
C PRO A 212 -5.11 20.36 16.81
N ALA A 213 -6.16 19.84 17.46
CA ALA A 213 -6.58 20.31 18.78
C ALA A 213 -6.93 19.17 19.75
N SER A 214 -6.98 19.50 21.04
CA SER A 214 -7.60 18.67 22.07
C SER A 214 -9.13 18.61 21.85
N GLY A 215 -9.78 17.53 22.31
CA GLY A 215 -11.24 17.38 22.15
C GLY A 215 -11.70 16.99 20.74
N THR A 216 -10.80 16.80 19.79
CA THR A 216 -11.15 16.35 18.41
C THR A 216 -11.69 14.93 18.37
N GLY A 217 -11.57 14.13 19.45
CA GLY A 217 -12.09 12.77 19.51
C GLY A 217 -11.08 11.67 19.20
N LYS A 218 -9.77 11.96 19.24
CA LYS A 218 -8.71 10.96 19.03
C LYS A 218 -8.90 9.71 19.88
N THR A 219 -9.07 9.89 21.19
CA THR A 219 -9.27 8.77 22.13
C THR A 219 -10.51 7.95 21.75
N THR A 220 -11.63 8.62 21.49
CA THR A 220 -12.88 7.94 21.05
C THR A 220 -12.72 7.19 19.73
N PHE A 221 -11.97 7.76 18.78
CA PHE A 221 -11.68 7.10 17.50
C PHE A 221 -10.83 5.83 17.72
N ILE A 222 -9.78 5.92 18.55
CA ILE A 222 -8.93 4.76 18.90
C ILE A 222 -9.74 3.70 19.66
N GLU A 223 -10.59 4.10 20.61
CA GLU A 223 -11.49 3.21 21.36
C GLU A 223 -12.43 2.41 20.43
N LYS A 224 -12.93 3.02 19.36
CA LYS A 224 -13.74 2.34 18.33
C LYS A 224 -12.90 1.43 17.44
N LEU A 225 -11.68 1.85 17.10
CA LEU A 225 -10.79 1.14 16.17
C LEU A 225 -10.26 -0.18 16.76
N ILE A 226 -9.89 -0.20 18.04
CA ILE A 226 -9.27 -1.36 18.71
C ILE A 226 -10.13 -2.63 18.61
N PRO A 227 -11.43 -2.63 19.01
CA PRO A 227 -12.23 -3.86 18.95
C PRO A 227 -12.45 -4.34 17.52
N LEU A 228 -12.53 -3.45 16.53
CA LEU A 228 -12.68 -3.82 15.13
C LEU A 228 -11.40 -4.46 14.56
N LEU A 229 -10.23 -3.97 14.97
CA LEU A 229 -8.94 -4.59 14.65
C LEU A 229 -8.79 -5.94 15.36
N ALA A 230 -9.19 -6.03 16.64
CA ALA A 230 -9.16 -7.27 17.39
C ALA A 230 -10.04 -8.36 16.77
N ALA A 231 -11.22 -8.00 16.24
CA ALA A 231 -12.09 -8.91 15.49
C ALA A 231 -11.44 -9.46 14.21
N ARG A 232 -10.40 -8.79 13.71
CA ARG A 232 -9.55 -9.23 12.57
C ARG A 232 -8.23 -9.85 13.01
N GLY A 233 -8.10 -10.22 14.28
CA GLY A 233 -6.94 -10.88 14.84
C GLY A 233 -5.73 -9.97 15.05
N VAL A 234 -5.92 -8.65 15.11
CA VAL A 234 -4.84 -7.67 15.35
C VAL A 234 -4.85 -7.24 16.82
N ARG A 235 -3.76 -7.53 17.51
CA ARG A 235 -3.56 -7.11 18.91
C ARG A 235 -2.87 -5.76 18.94
N CYS A 236 -3.53 -4.77 19.52
CA CYS A 236 -3.06 -3.40 19.55
C CYS A 236 -2.44 -3.03 20.90
N ALA A 237 -1.40 -2.18 20.87
CA ALA A 237 -0.98 -1.40 22.01
C ALA A 237 -1.14 0.08 21.71
N VAL A 238 -1.55 0.88 22.71
CA VAL A 238 -1.71 2.33 22.55
C VAL A 238 -0.62 3.04 23.32
N ILE A 239 0.06 3.97 22.64
CA ILE A 239 1.06 4.85 23.23
C ILE A 239 0.50 6.27 23.20
N LYS A 240 0.21 6.83 24.37
CA LYS A 240 -0.24 8.21 24.52
C LYS A 240 0.95 9.11 24.85
N SER A 241 1.14 10.15 24.07
CA SER A 241 2.14 11.18 24.33
C SER A 241 1.48 12.38 25.03
N ASP A 242 1.80 12.61 26.29
CA ASP A 242 1.36 13.79 27.02
C ASP A 242 2.51 14.80 27.17
N SER A 243 2.23 16.08 26.82
CA SER A 243 3.20 17.15 26.91
C SER A 243 3.21 17.83 28.31
N HIS A 244 2.18 17.58 29.10
CA HIS A 244 2.01 18.22 30.43
C HIS A 244 2.45 17.31 31.58
N GLY A 245 2.92 16.09 31.26
CA GLY A 245 3.21 15.07 32.24
C GLY A 245 1.95 14.34 32.71
N PHE A 246 2.14 13.22 33.35
CA PHE A 246 1.06 12.44 33.96
C PHE A 246 1.44 12.10 35.41
N ASN A 247 0.47 12.05 36.25
CA ASN A 247 0.63 11.58 37.61
C ASN A 247 -0.33 10.41 37.83
N LEU A 248 0.22 9.20 37.82
CA LEU A 248 -0.54 7.96 38.06
C LEU A 248 -0.56 7.60 39.55
N ASP A 249 0.23 8.31 40.35
CA ASP A 249 0.44 7.99 41.75
C ASP A 249 -0.34 8.94 42.66
N THR A 250 -1.06 8.38 43.61
CA THR A 250 -1.76 9.15 44.62
C THR A 250 -0.80 9.42 45.79
N ALA A 251 -0.64 10.69 46.15
CA ALA A 251 0.20 11.08 47.29
C ALA A 251 -0.13 10.24 48.53
N GLY A 252 0.90 9.65 49.15
CA GLY A 252 0.76 8.85 50.38
C GLY A 252 0.70 7.35 50.18
N LYS A 253 0.62 6.84 48.96
CA LYS A 253 0.78 5.39 48.66
C LYS A 253 2.26 4.99 48.63
N ASP A 254 2.54 3.71 48.81
CA ASP A 254 3.91 3.18 48.91
C ASP A 254 4.76 3.48 47.66
N THR A 255 4.17 3.41 46.47
CA THR A 255 4.81 3.76 45.20
C THR A 255 5.31 5.21 45.16
N ALA A 256 4.47 6.15 45.58
CA ALA A 256 4.86 7.58 45.72
C ALA A 256 5.99 7.79 46.75
N ARG A 257 5.95 7.04 47.82
CA ARG A 257 6.99 7.08 48.86
C ARG A 257 8.34 6.55 48.37
N PHE A 258 8.33 5.46 47.61
CA PHE A 258 9.55 4.91 47.00
C PHE A 258 10.15 5.88 45.99
N THR A 259 9.31 6.49 45.15
CA THR A 259 9.72 7.52 44.18
C THR A 259 10.30 8.75 44.86
N ALA A 260 9.68 9.20 45.94
CA ALA A 260 10.18 10.35 46.76
C ALA A 260 11.50 10.02 47.49
N ALA A 261 11.69 8.73 47.86
CA ALA A 261 12.93 8.28 48.48
C ALA A 261 14.10 8.13 47.48
N GLY A 262 13.86 8.35 46.18
CA GLY A 262 14.92 8.38 45.18
C GLY A 262 14.97 7.13 44.28
N ALA A 263 13.97 6.24 44.30
CA ALA A 263 13.91 5.15 43.37
C ALA A 263 13.84 5.64 41.92
N GLU A 264 14.69 5.11 41.03
CA GLU A 264 14.69 5.43 39.61
C GLU A 264 13.49 4.84 38.90
N ALA A 265 13.02 3.66 39.36
CA ALA A 265 11.82 3.01 38.87
C ALA A 265 11.07 2.32 39.99
N VAL A 266 9.75 2.25 39.89
CA VAL A 266 8.87 1.52 40.79
C VAL A 266 7.96 0.64 39.93
N ALA A 267 7.88 -0.66 40.28
CA ALA A 267 6.98 -1.60 39.64
C ALA A 267 5.96 -2.12 40.65
N VAL A 268 4.72 -2.27 40.18
CA VAL A 268 3.64 -2.94 40.92
C VAL A 268 3.17 -4.13 40.09
N SER A 269 3.08 -5.29 40.72
CA SER A 269 2.58 -6.51 40.06
C SER A 269 1.34 -7.02 40.82
N SER A 270 0.35 -7.48 40.07
CA SER A 270 -0.87 -8.14 40.56
C SER A 270 -1.19 -9.37 39.70
N PRO A 271 -2.14 -10.24 40.10
CA PRO A 271 -2.58 -11.35 39.26
C PRO A 271 -3.08 -10.93 37.88
N ASP A 272 -3.62 -9.73 37.74
CA ASP A 272 -4.24 -9.21 36.50
C ASP A 272 -3.27 -8.43 35.62
N GLY A 273 -2.05 -8.11 36.13
CA GLY A 273 -1.07 -7.36 35.37
C GLY A 273 -0.01 -6.67 36.22
N TYR A 274 0.74 -5.81 35.55
CA TYR A 274 1.78 -5.01 36.23
C TYR A 274 1.81 -3.58 35.69
N PHE A 275 2.34 -2.69 36.53
CA PHE A 275 2.58 -1.28 36.20
C PHE A 275 4.03 -0.94 36.53
N ILE A 276 4.69 -0.18 35.64
CA ILE A 276 6.05 0.34 35.88
C ILE A 276 6.04 1.85 35.68
N GLN A 277 6.52 2.57 36.66
CA GLN A 277 6.82 3.99 36.57
C GLN A 277 8.33 4.19 36.65
N GLN A 278 8.89 4.86 35.64
CA GLN A 278 10.31 5.20 35.58
C GLN A 278 10.50 6.70 35.33
N LYS A 279 11.36 7.34 36.08
CA LYS A 279 11.80 8.72 35.83
C LYS A 279 12.83 8.67 34.69
N THR A 280 12.64 9.53 33.70
CA THR A 280 13.61 9.69 32.62
C THR A 280 14.08 11.14 32.58
N LYS A 281 15.37 11.36 32.28
CA LYS A 281 15.95 12.71 32.15
C LYS A 281 15.62 13.33 30.79
N THR A 282 15.33 12.51 29.82
CA THR A 282 14.99 12.89 28.43
C THR A 282 13.69 12.21 28.03
N ARG A 283 12.92 12.89 27.18
CA ARG A 283 11.73 12.27 26.57
C ARG A 283 12.15 11.04 25.80
N GLN A 284 11.57 9.88 26.13
CA GLN A 284 11.77 8.66 25.37
C GLN A 284 11.07 8.79 24.02
N ASP A 285 11.76 8.42 22.95
CA ASP A 285 11.11 8.29 21.65
C ASP A 285 10.24 7.01 21.58
N PHE A 286 9.35 6.97 20.60
CA PHE A 286 8.46 5.83 20.42
C PHE A 286 9.19 4.52 20.14
N GLN A 287 10.34 4.57 19.47
CA GLN A 287 11.11 3.37 19.14
C GLN A 287 11.70 2.73 20.38
N ASN A 288 12.23 3.54 21.32
CA ASN A 288 12.72 3.05 22.59
C ASN A 288 11.62 2.47 23.47
N LEU A 289 10.42 3.09 23.50
CA LEU A 289 9.27 2.56 24.21
C LEU A 289 8.84 1.20 23.63
N ILE A 290 8.75 1.10 22.31
CA ILE A 290 8.37 -0.11 21.60
C ILE A 290 9.40 -1.23 21.83
N ALA A 291 10.69 -0.93 21.71
CA ALA A 291 11.74 -1.93 21.83
C ALA A 291 11.87 -2.53 23.25
N ASN A 292 11.61 -1.73 24.29
CA ASN A 292 12.01 -2.07 25.64
C ASN A 292 10.86 -2.34 26.61
N ILE A 293 9.63 -1.95 26.29
CA ILE A 293 8.55 -1.92 27.31
C ILE A 293 7.33 -2.74 26.89
N ILE A 294 6.99 -2.79 25.61
CA ILE A 294 5.74 -3.41 25.16
C ILE A 294 5.92 -4.86 24.72
N PRO A 295 4.99 -5.77 25.08
CA PRO A 295 5.13 -7.20 24.78
C PRO A 295 5.30 -7.51 23.30
N ASN A 296 6.12 -8.51 22.99
CA ASN A 296 6.28 -9.03 21.60
C ASN A 296 4.98 -9.60 21.00
N SER A 297 3.94 -9.83 21.83
CA SER A 297 2.64 -10.30 21.39
C SER A 297 1.78 -9.27 20.67
N VAL A 298 2.16 -7.98 20.66
CA VAL A 298 1.45 -6.89 19.97
C VAL A 298 1.73 -6.93 18.48
N ASP A 299 0.70 -6.72 17.67
CA ASP A 299 0.78 -6.71 16.21
C ASP A 299 0.83 -5.28 15.64
N LEU A 300 0.22 -4.29 16.33
CA LEU A 300 0.13 -2.90 15.91
C LEU A 300 0.31 -1.95 17.10
N TYR A 301 1.15 -0.94 16.94
CA TYR A 301 1.23 0.19 17.86
C TYR A 301 0.41 1.35 17.34
N ILE A 302 -0.57 1.81 18.14
CA ILE A 302 -1.34 3.02 17.86
C ILE A 302 -0.79 4.13 18.72
N THR A 303 -0.36 5.24 18.12
CA THR A 303 0.11 6.40 18.87
C THR A 303 -0.94 7.50 18.86
N GLU A 304 -1.37 7.97 20.05
CA GLU A 304 -2.20 9.16 20.16
C GLU A 304 -1.28 10.40 20.23
N SER A 305 -1.30 11.22 19.19
CA SER A 305 -0.44 12.39 19.05
C SER A 305 -1.25 13.70 18.94
N ARG A 306 -0.67 14.83 19.35
CA ARG A 306 -1.15 16.15 18.94
C ARG A 306 -0.71 16.41 17.50
N SER A 307 -1.04 17.48 16.89
CA SER A 307 -0.78 17.97 15.53
C SER A 307 0.08 17.12 14.57
N ARG A 308 1.09 16.40 15.03
CA ARG A 308 2.02 15.61 14.19
C ARG A 308 2.16 14.19 14.72
N GLY A 309 1.95 13.23 13.84
CA GLY A 309 2.21 11.82 14.08
C GLY A 309 3.51 11.35 13.43
N VAL A 310 3.73 10.04 13.42
CA VAL A 310 4.74 9.38 12.57
C VAL A 310 4.04 8.79 11.33
N LEU A 311 4.75 8.57 10.25
CA LEU A 311 4.21 7.90 9.06
C LEU A 311 3.92 6.42 9.40
N PRO A 312 2.73 5.86 9.10
CA PRO A 312 1.53 6.54 8.62
C PRO A 312 0.70 7.19 9.74
N THR A 313 0.06 8.30 9.41
CA THR A 313 -0.84 9.03 10.32
C THR A 313 -2.27 9.08 9.77
N PHE A 314 -3.26 8.80 10.62
CA PHE A 314 -4.65 9.19 10.43
C PHE A 314 -4.88 10.54 11.08
N MET A 315 -5.20 11.55 10.28
CA MET A 315 -5.48 12.90 10.75
C MET A 315 -6.97 13.07 10.99
N LEU A 316 -7.36 13.46 12.20
CA LEU A 316 -8.76 13.72 12.54
C LEU A 316 -9.07 15.21 12.45
N ASP A 317 -10.20 15.58 11.84
CA ASP A 317 -10.71 16.95 11.77
C ASP A 317 -12.18 17.04 12.21
N ARG A 318 -12.44 17.86 13.22
CA ARG A 318 -13.79 18.26 13.67
C ARG A 318 -14.03 19.76 13.49
N GLY A 319 -13.20 20.45 12.73
CA GLY A 319 -13.28 21.90 12.61
C GLY A 319 -12.70 22.66 13.82
N LEU A 320 -12.00 21.99 14.74
CA LEU A 320 -11.39 22.59 15.94
C LEU A 320 -9.94 23.06 15.70
N GLY A 321 -9.63 23.54 14.52
CA GLY A 321 -8.31 23.99 14.10
C GLY A 321 -8.00 23.56 12.69
N MET A 322 -6.88 24.01 12.14
CA MET A 322 -6.43 23.60 10.80
C MET A 322 -5.54 22.36 10.94
N PRO A 323 -5.91 21.21 10.33
CA PRO A 323 -5.03 20.07 10.31
C PRO A 323 -3.79 20.36 9.45
N GLU A 324 -2.63 19.94 9.95
CA GLU A 324 -1.39 19.99 9.18
C GLU A 324 -1.29 18.71 8.34
N ILE A 325 -1.46 18.85 7.03
CA ILE A 325 -1.36 17.76 6.07
C ILE A 325 0.04 17.77 5.46
N ASP A 326 0.81 16.76 5.75
CA ASP A 326 2.16 16.56 5.22
C ASP A 326 2.35 15.09 4.76
N GLU A 327 3.56 14.75 4.34
CA GLU A 327 3.93 13.43 3.83
C GLU A 327 3.73 12.25 4.82
N ARG A 328 3.41 12.53 6.08
CA ARG A 328 3.11 11.50 7.08
C ARG A 328 1.65 11.12 7.12
N VAL A 329 0.76 11.94 6.53
CA VAL A 329 -0.69 11.73 6.59
C VAL A 329 -1.13 10.77 5.51
N ALA A 330 -1.51 9.55 5.91
CA ALA A 330 -2.01 8.51 5.01
C ALA A 330 -3.51 8.67 4.68
N ALA A 331 -4.31 9.18 5.63
CA ALA A 331 -5.72 9.49 5.43
C ALA A 331 -6.21 10.54 6.44
N CYS A 332 -7.27 11.25 6.07
CA CYS A 332 -8.01 12.17 6.92
C CYS A 332 -9.39 11.58 7.26
N PHE A 333 -9.83 11.79 8.50
CA PHE A 333 -11.18 11.48 8.96
C PHE A 333 -11.82 12.77 9.47
N ALA A 334 -12.79 13.29 8.71
CA ALA A 334 -13.34 14.62 8.94
C ALA A 334 -14.87 14.59 9.13
N LYS A 335 -15.39 15.49 9.98
CA LYS A 335 -16.81 15.72 10.13
C LYS A 335 -17.22 17.00 9.39
N GLU A 336 -18.19 16.89 8.48
CA GLU A 336 -18.81 18.02 7.78
C GLU A 336 -17.87 18.89 6.92
N ARG A 337 -16.65 18.45 6.66
CA ARG A 337 -15.68 19.25 5.92
C ARG A 337 -15.06 18.47 4.78
N SER A 338 -15.18 19.01 3.58
CA SER A 338 -14.32 18.64 2.47
C SER A 338 -12.95 19.28 2.69
N ILE A 339 -11.97 18.49 3.15
CA ILE A 339 -10.58 18.92 3.13
C ILE A 339 -10.14 18.83 1.67
N ASP A 340 -9.92 19.96 1.01
CA ASP A 340 -9.34 20.00 -0.33
C ASP A 340 -7.85 19.66 -0.23
N THR A 341 -7.56 18.37 -0.25
CA THR A 341 -6.20 17.85 -0.11
C THR A 341 -5.99 16.67 -1.04
N ASP A 342 -4.75 16.44 -1.41
CA ASP A 342 -4.32 15.26 -2.17
C ASP A 342 -4.30 13.97 -1.30
N VAL A 343 -4.95 13.98 -0.14
CA VAL A 343 -5.04 12.85 0.79
C VAL A 343 -6.46 12.30 0.81
N LEU A 344 -6.61 10.99 0.96
CA LEU A 344 -7.92 10.34 1.14
C LEU A 344 -8.64 10.91 2.34
N THR A 345 -9.88 11.33 2.15
CA THR A 345 -10.73 11.89 3.21
C THR A 345 -12.02 11.09 3.34
N PHE A 346 -12.34 10.69 4.56
CA PHE A 346 -13.50 9.89 4.94
C PHE A 346 -14.28 10.58 6.05
N ASP A 347 -15.50 10.12 6.29
CA ASP A 347 -16.26 10.55 7.47
C ASP A 347 -15.54 10.15 8.76
N LEU A 348 -15.61 11.02 9.78
CA LEU A 348 -14.94 10.79 11.07
C LEU A 348 -15.42 9.51 11.78
N ASP A 349 -16.66 9.11 11.53
CA ASP A 349 -17.26 7.91 12.11
C ASP A 349 -17.10 6.66 11.21
N ASP A 350 -16.48 6.77 10.04
CA ASP A 350 -16.18 5.63 9.14
C ASP A 350 -15.00 4.80 9.65
N THR A 351 -15.22 4.14 10.76
CA THR A 351 -14.23 3.29 11.41
C THR A 351 -13.96 1.99 10.63
N ASP A 352 -14.88 1.52 9.81
CA ASP A 352 -14.67 0.35 8.97
C ASP A 352 -13.62 0.62 7.89
N THR A 353 -13.68 1.77 7.22
CA THR A 353 -12.62 2.20 6.31
C THR A 353 -11.29 2.41 7.03
N ALA A 354 -11.31 2.98 8.24
CA ALA A 354 -10.10 3.12 9.04
C ALA A 354 -9.42 1.77 9.34
N VAL A 355 -10.21 0.74 9.64
CA VAL A 355 -9.69 -0.63 9.84
C VAL A 355 -9.05 -1.18 8.57
N ARG A 356 -9.74 -1.08 7.42
CA ARG A 356 -9.21 -1.56 6.13
C ARG A 356 -7.89 -0.89 5.78
N LEU A 357 -7.82 0.44 5.95
CA LEU A 357 -6.57 1.20 5.74
C LEU A 357 -5.48 0.77 6.72
N ALA A 358 -5.80 0.56 8.00
CA ALA A 358 -4.85 0.09 8.99
C ALA A 358 -4.28 -1.29 8.61
N LEU A 359 -5.13 -2.24 8.19
CA LEU A 359 -4.69 -3.56 7.71
C LEU A 359 -3.76 -3.45 6.50
N PHE A 360 -4.13 -2.62 5.50
CA PHE A 360 -3.28 -2.35 4.34
C PHE A 360 -1.91 -1.78 4.75
N LEU A 361 -1.91 -0.77 5.62
CA LEU A 361 -0.70 -0.11 6.12
C LEU A 361 0.18 -1.02 6.97
N MET A 362 -0.39 -2.07 7.57
CA MET A 362 0.35 -3.12 8.28
C MET A 362 0.90 -4.20 7.35
N GLY A 363 0.57 -4.20 6.06
CA GLY A 363 0.86 -5.31 5.15
C GLY A 363 0.08 -6.57 5.47
N ARG A 364 -1.06 -6.47 6.17
CA ARG A 364 -1.94 -7.61 6.42
C ARG A 364 -2.76 -7.94 5.18
N PRO A 365 -2.96 -9.22 4.88
CA PRO A 365 -3.75 -9.62 3.72
C PRO A 365 -5.20 -9.11 3.79
N LEU A 366 -5.71 -8.65 2.67
CA LEU A 366 -7.06 -8.11 2.50
C LEU A 366 -7.90 -9.05 1.66
N TYR A 367 -9.01 -9.53 2.23
CA TYR A 367 -9.92 -10.48 1.58
C TYR A 367 -11.37 -10.01 1.64
N GLY A 368 -12.21 -10.46 0.70
CA GLY A 368 -13.65 -10.21 0.70
C GLY A 368 -13.98 -8.71 0.76
N ALA A 369 -14.86 -8.32 1.67
CA ALA A 369 -15.30 -6.93 1.82
C ALA A 369 -14.18 -5.94 2.17
N ASP A 370 -13.09 -6.39 2.79
CA ASP A 370 -11.96 -5.52 3.13
C ASP A 370 -11.07 -5.20 1.90
N SER A 371 -11.24 -5.94 0.78
CA SER A 371 -10.43 -5.82 -0.43
C SER A 371 -10.94 -4.81 -1.46
N GLU A 372 -12.24 -4.59 -1.54
CA GLU A 372 -12.89 -3.89 -2.67
C GLU A 372 -12.35 -2.48 -2.91
N MET A 373 -12.14 -1.69 -1.85
CA MET A 373 -11.64 -0.33 -2.00
C MET A 373 -10.26 -0.27 -2.65
N PHE A 374 -9.41 -1.28 -2.41
CA PHE A 374 -8.03 -1.31 -2.94
C PHE A 374 -7.95 -1.82 -4.38
N LEU A 375 -8.99 -2.52 -4.85
CA LEU A 375 -9.12 -2.97 -6.23
C LEU A 375 -9.70 -1.91 -7.16
N THR A 376 -10.34 -0.87 -6.58
CA THR A 376 -11.03 0.21 -7.30
C THR A 376 -10.32 1.56 -7.19
N MET A 377 -9.34 1.71 -6.31
CA MET A 377 -8.48 2.90 -6.19
C MET A 377 -7.47 2.99 -7.33
#